data_f80154de2804577ee7546914572611b7
#
_entry.id   f80154de2804577ee7546914572611b7
#
_cell.length_a   1.000
_cell.length_b   1.000
_cell.length_c   1.000
_cell.angle_alpha   90.00
_cell.angle_beta   90.00
_cell.angle_gamma   90.00
#
_symmetry.space_group_name_H-M   'P 1'
#
loop_
_entity.id
_entity.type
_entity.pdbx_description
1 polymer ?
#
loop_
_entity_poly.entity_id
_entity_poly.type
_entity_poly.pdbx_seq_one_letter_code
_entity_poly.pdbx_strand_id
1 'polypeptide(L)'
;MQRIVLVASELAIITGHNKYEKIQKAIDSVLNRSKIVKKYIPKSKVEEKLLALSENEIVVIKKELNLEGNASLKQVENMIKQQVMTKSLNENISENESRVKADEVLKAMPTLNKCLEKSLKQDLQMRRGNIKEDKNLDKTQQKRNITIDSRNAQMYEKELYVDPDKQFNVILRGKIDGMNDEYVVETKNRTKRLFNMIPDYEKVQLNAYMFMTGKEKALHIECYNEDQNSVEYDFDKLFWDDCLSKIMSFVNEHIVGHIK
;
A
#
# COMPACT_ATOMS: atom_id res chain seq x y z
N MET A 1 -0.44 28.45 7.25
CA MET A 1 0.56 27.57 6.63
C MET A 1 -0.12 26.29 6.15
N GLN A 2 -0.05 26.01 4.85
CA GLN A 2 -0.62 24.80 4.26
C GLN A 2 0.25 23.57 4.61
N ARG A 3 -0.36 22.48 5.06
CA ARG A 3 0.37 21.21 5.28
C ARG A 3 0.32 20.36 4.00
N ILE A 4 1.47 20.04 3.44
CA ILE A 4 1.63 19.06 2.35
C ILE A 4 2.01 17.73 2.99
N VAL A 5 1.14 16.72 2.88
CA VAL A 5 1.33 15.44 3.56
C VAL A 5 1.72 14.36 2.55
N LEU A 6 2.94 13.85 2.67
CA LEU A 6 3.48 12.72 1.93
C LEU A 6 3.41 11.45 2.78
N VAL A 7 3.28 10.29 2.14
CA VAL A 7 3.26 8.98 2.82
C VAL A 7 4.45 8.14 2.38
N ALA A 8 5.15 7.51 3.32
CA ALA A 8 6.36 6.74 3.06
C ALA A 8 6.20 5.69 1.94
N SER A 9 5.06 4.99 1.90
CA SER A 9 4.76 3.99 0.86
C SER A 9 4.56 4.56 -0.56
N GLU A 10 4.36 5.86 -0.70
CA GLU A 10 4.22 6.55 -2.01
C GLU A 10 5.52 7.19 -2.49
N LEU A 11 6.51 7.35 -1.60
CA LEU A 11 7.74 8.05 -1.95
C LEU A 11 8.48 7.42 -3.12
N ALA A 12 8.43 6.11 -3.26
CA ALA A 12 9.06 5.43 -4.39
C ALA A 12 8.46 5.82 -5.76
N ILE A 13 7.18 6.22 -5.81
CA ILE A 13 6.55 6.76 -7.02
C ILE A 13 7.06 8.18 -7.25
N ILE A 14 7.06 9.00 -6.19
CA ILE A 14 7.49 10.40 -6.20
C ILE A 14 8.94 10.54 -6.65
N THR A 15 9.81 9.66 -6.15
CA THR A 15 11.25 9.68 -6.44
C THR A 15 11.65 8.92 -7.72
N GLY A 16 10.66 8.36 -8.46
CA GLY A 16 10.89 7.65 -9.72
C GLY A 16 11.47 6.24 -9.58
N HIS A 17 11.62 5.71 -8.35
CA HIS A 17 12.11 4.34 -8.13
C HIS A 17 11.04 3.28 -8.38
N ASN A 18 9.76 3.63 -8.30
CA ASN A 18 8.66 2.74 -8.68
C ASN A 18 8.16 3.04 -10.09
N LYS A 19 8.60 2.23 -11.07
CA LYS A 19 8.22 2.35 -12.49
C LYS A 19 6.85 1.75 -12.84
N TYR A 20 6.18 1.10 -11.88
CA TYR A 20 4.92 0.39 -12.12
C TYR A 20 3.68 1.28 -11.90
N GLU A 21 3.82 2.40 -11.21
CA GLU A 21 2.73 3.34 -10.95
C GLU A 21 3.02 4.70 -11.58
N LYS A 22 1.94 5.37 -12.03
CA LYS A 22 2.06 6.69 -12.67
C LYS A 22 2.20 7.79 -11.62
N ILE A 23 3.04 8.79 -11.89
CA ILE A 23 3.25 9.96 -11.02
C ILE A 23 1.94 10.71 -10.73
N GLN A 24 1.00 10.76 -11.70
CA GLN A 24 -0.30 11.40 -11.54
C GLN A 24 -1.08 10.87 -10.35
N LYS A 25 -0.96 9.58 -10.04
CA LYS A 25 -1.60 8.97 -8.88
C LYS A 25 -1.06 9.56 -7.56
N ALA A 26 0.25 9.76 -7.48
CA ALA A 26 0.87 10.39 -6.31
C ALA A 26 0.43 11.86 -6.19
N ILE A 27 0.39 12.62 -7.29
CA ILE A 27 -0.09 14.01 -7.32
C ILE A 27 -1.52 14.09 -6.77
N ASP A 28 -2.45 13.33 -7.34
CA ASP A 28 -3.85 13.31 -6.92
C ASP A 28 -4.00 12.93 -5.43
N SER A 29 -3.23 11.94 -4.97
CA SER A 29 -3.23 11.48 -3.57
C SER A 29 -2.73 12.57 -2.61
N VAL A 30 -1.62 13.23 -2.95
CA VAL A 30 -1.02 14.29 -2.12
C VAL A 30 -1.94 15.50 -2.04
N LEU A 31 -2.47 15.99 -3.17
CA LEU A 31 -3.39 17.13 -3.23
C LEU A 31 -4.64 16.91 -2.37
N ASN A 32 -5.22 15.72 -2.47
CA ASN A 32 -6.43 15.36 -1.72
C ASN A 32 -6.14 15.18 -0.21
N ARG A 33 -5.09 14.46 0.14
CA ARG A 33 -4.68 14.22 1.54
C ARG A 33 -4.30 15.52 2.23
N SER A 34 -3.64 16.41 1.53
CA SER A 34 -3.27 17.75 1.99
C SER A 34 -4.46 18.72 2.02
N LYS A 35 -5.65 18.31 1.58
CA LYS A 35 -6.87 19.12 1.48
C LYS A 35 -6.72 20.37 0.58
N ILE A 36 -5.77 20.33 -0.35
CA ILE A 36 -5.56 21.42 -1.34
C ILE A 36 -6.64 21.33 -2.42
N VAL A 37 -6.91 20.14 -2.93
CA VAL A 37 -7.99 19.87 -3.88
C VAL A 37 -8.86 18.73 -3.34
N LYS A 38 -10.19 18.91 -3.39
CA LYS A 38 -11.13 17.85 -3.08
C LYS A 38 -11.43 17.07 -4.35
N LYS A 39 -10.74 15.94 -4.53
CA LYS A 39 -11.02 15.00 -5.61
C LYS A 39 -11.39 13.65 -5.01
N TYR A 40 -12.43 13.03 -5.56
CA TYR A 40 -12.75 11.66 -5.14
C TYR A 40 -11.64 10.72 -5.61
N ILE A 41 -11.06 9.98 -4.67
CA ILE A 41 -10.04 8.95 -4.94
C ILE A 41 -10.62 7.61 -4.51
N PRO A 42 -10.73 6.64 -5.44
CA PRO A 42 -11.18 5.30 -5.10
C PRO A 42 -10.30 4.66 -4.02
N LYS A 43 -10.93 4.00 -3.05
CA LYS A 43 -10.24 3.39 -1.91
C LYS A 43 -9.64 2.02 -2.24
N SER A 44 -10.05 1.43 -3.35
CA SER A 44 -9.60 0.12 -3.79
C SER A 44 -9.52 0.05 -5.31
N LYS A 45 -8.74 -0.90 -5.83
CA LYS A 45 -8.67 -1.17 -7.27
C LYS A 45 -10.00 -1.69 -7.83
N VAL A 46 -10.78 -2.36 -7.01
CA VAL A 46 -12.14 -2.82 -7.37
C VAL A 46 -13.06 -1.62 -7.53
N GLU A 47 -13.05 -0.67 -6.59
CA GLU A 47 -13.84 0.55 -6.67
C GLU A 47 -13.46 1.40 -7.89
N GLU A 48 -12.15 1.59 -8.13
CA GLU A 48 -11.64 2.30 -9.30
C GLU A 48 -12.18 1.70 -10.60
N LYS A 49 -12.18 0.37 -10.68
CA LYS A 49 -12.65 -0.33 -11.87
C LYS A 49 -14.17 -0.30 -12.01
N LEU A 50 -14.91 -0.47 -10.90
CA LEU A 50 -16.38 -0.37 -10.90
C LEU A 50 -16.87 0.99 -11.41
N LEU A 51 -16.21 2.07 -11.03
CA LEU A 51 -16.53 3.44 -11.49
C LEU A 51 -16.28 3.66 -12.99
N ALA A 52 -15.43 2.82 -13.60
CA ALA A 52 -15.10 2.89 -15.02
C ALA A 52 -15.96 1.97 -15.90
N LEU A 53 -16.84 1.14 -15.33
CA LEU A 53 -17.73 0.24 -16.08
C LEU A 53 -18.93 0.99 -16.66
N SER A 54 -19.44 0.46 -17.76
CA SER A 54 -20.71 0.91 -18.34
C SER A 54 -21.91 0.52 -17.46
N GLU A 55 -23.02 1.24 -17.61
CA GLU A 55 -24.27 0.91 -16.90
C GLU A 55 -24.73 -0.52 -17.18
N ASN A 56 -24.61 -0.98 -18.42
CA ASN A 56 -24.99 -2.34 -18.80
C ASN A 56 -24.16 -3.41 -18.08
N GLU A 57 -22.84 -3.21 -17.97
CA GLU A 57 -21.96 -4.12 -17.23
C GLU A 57 -22.33 -4.15 -15.74
N ILE A 58 -22.61 -2.98 -15.15
CA ILE A 58 -23.06 -2.88 -13.75
C ILE A 58 -24.39 -3.62 -13.52
N VAL A 59 -25.35 -3.49 -14.45
CA VAL A 59 -26.65 -4.21 -14.35
C VAL A 59 -26.44 -5.72 -14.37
N VAL A 60 -25.57 -6.22 -15.25
CA VAL A 60 -25.29 -7.66 -15.32
C VAL A 60 -24.56 -8.14 -14.06
N ILE A 61 -23.56 -7.40 -13.58
CA ILE A 61 -22.85 -7.72 -12.33
C ILE A 61 -23.80 -7.74 -11.13
N LYS A 62 -24.74 -6.80 -11.02
CA LYS A 62 -25.77 -6.82 -9.97
C LYS A 62 -26.59 -8.11 -10.00
N LYS A 63 -26.99 -8.57 -11.19
CA LYS A 63 -27.71 -9.85 -11.35
C LYS A 63 -26.86 -11.05 -10.94
N GLU A 64 -25.59 -11.11 -11.34
CA GLU A 64 -24.65 -12.17 -10.94
C GLU A 64 -24.45 -12.22 -9.42
N LEU A 65 -24.53 -11.07 -8.76
CA LEU A 65 -24.42 -10.94 -7.29
C LEU A 65 -25.75 -11.10 -6.54
N ASN A 66 -26.86 -11.37 -7.25
CA ASN A 66 -28.22 -11.41 -6.69
C ASN A 66 -28.61 -10.10 -5.97
N LEU A 67 -28.22 -8.96 -6.51
CA LEU A 67 -28.58 -7.64 -6.02
C LEU A 67 -29.76 -7.05 -6.80
N GLU A 68 -30.55 -6.22 -6.12
CA GLU A 68 -31.62 -5.46 -6.76
C GLU A 68 -31.04 -4.44 -7.77
N GLY A 69 -31.82 -4.09 -8.78
CA GLY A 69 -31.41 -3.16 -9.84
C GLY A 69 -31.01 -1.77 -9.31
N ASN A 70 -31.66 -1.30 -8.22
CA ASN A 70 -31.40 -0.02 -7.58
C ASN A 70 -30.17 -0.03 -6.62
N ALA A 71 -29.52 -1.18 -6.42
CA ALA A 71 -28.35 -1.28 -5.53
C ALA A 71 -27.26 -0.30 -5.96
N SER A 72 -26.69 0.42 -4.99
CA SER A 72 -25.60 1.36 -5.20
C SER A 72 -24.28 0.65 -5.53
N LEU A 73 -23.33 1.34 -6.18
CA LEU A 73 -21.97 0.79 -6.42
C LEU A 73 -21.28 0.33 -5.14
N LYS A 74 -21.51 1.01 -4.02
CA LYS A 74 -20.98 0.60 -2.72
C LYS A 74 -21.56 -0.74 -2.24
N GLN A 75 -22.83 -0.99 -2.49
CA GLN A 75 -23.45 -2.29 -2.18
C GLN A 75 -22.88 -3.38 -3.09
N VAL A 76 -22.68 -3.09 -4.38
CA VAL A 76 -21.99 -4.00 -5.32
C VAL A 76 -20.58 -4.33 -4.81
N GLU A 77 -19.77 -3.32 -4.46
CA GLU A 77 -18.43 -3.53 -3.92
C GLU A 77 -18.43 -4.38 -2.64
N ASN A 78 -19.35 -4.10 -1.71
CA ASN A 78 -19.46 -4.85 -0.47
C ASN A 78 -19.84 -6.32 -0.71
N MET A 79 -20.77 -6.58 -1.63
CA MET A 79 -21.17 -7.94 -1.98
C MET A 79 -20.04 -8.72 -2.65
N ILE A 80 -19.28 -8.08 -3.55
CA ILE A 80 -18.08 -8.67 -4.15
C ILE A 80 -17.09 -9.06 -3.05
N LYS A 81 -16.81 -8.13 -2.12
CA LYS A 81 -15.91 -8.39 -0.98
C LYS A 81 -16.42 -9.57 -0.14
N GLN A 82 -17.70 -9.64 0.13
CA GLN A 82 -18.28 -10.73 0.91
C GLN A 82 -18.18 -12.07 0.17
N GLN A 83 -18.55 -12.14 -1.09
CA GLN A 83 -18.58 -13.40 -1.82
C GLN A 83 -17.18 -13.92 -2.20
N VAL A 84 -16.29 -13.05 -2.66
CA VAL A 84 -14.96 -13.45 -3.13
C VAL A 84 -13.97 -13.49 -1.97
N MET A 85 -13.88 -12.41 -1.20
CA MET A 85 -12.81 -12.26 -0.23
C MET A 85 -13.02 -13.11 1.03
N THR A 86 -14.25 -13.23 1.55
CA THR A 86 -14.52 -14.06 2.73
C THR A 86 -14.13 -15.52 2.51
N LYS A 87 -14.34 -16.06 1.32
CA LYS A 87 -13.96 -17.44 0.98
C LYS A 87 -12.46 -17.61 0.72
N SER A 88 -11.79 -16.57 0.25
CA SER A 88 -10.40 -16.61 -0.20
C SER A 88 -9.40 -16.06 0.81
N LEU A 89 -9.86 -15.26 1.79
CA LEU A 89 -9.03 -14.68 2.83
C LEU A 89 -9.09 -15.53 4.10
N ASN A 90 -8.02 -16.29 4.32
CA ASN A 90 -7.79 -17.02 5.56
C ASN A 90 -6.28 -17.07 5.82
N GLU A 91 -5.86 -16.79 7.03
CA GLU A 91 -4.44 -16.79 7.42
C GLU A 91 -3.78 -18.17 7.32
N ASN A 92 -4.59 -19.24 7.44
CA ASN A 92 -4.12 -20.62 7.49
C ASN A 92 -4.02 -21.31 6.12
N ILE A 93 -4.47 -20.66 5.04
CA ILE A 93 -4.35 -21.20 3.68
C ILE A 93 -3.15 -20.63 2.94
N SER A 94 -2.58 -21.42 2.04
CA SER A 94 -1.48 -21.01 1.18
C SER A 94 -1.91 -19.93 0.16
N GLU A 95 -0.93 -19.26 -0.47
CA GLU A 95 -1.18 -18.29 -1.53
C GLU A 95 -1.91 -18.94 -2.71
N ASN A 96 -1.51 -20.16 -3.10
CA ASN A 96 -2.12 -20.89 -4.19
C ASN A 96 -3.56 -21.27 -3.89
N GLU A 97 -3.86 -21.79 -2.69
CA GLU A 97 -5.23 -22.11 -2.28
C GLU A 97 -6.14 -20.89 -2.25
N SER A 98 -5.65 -19.76 -1.76
CA SER A 98 -6.38 -18.50 -1.78
C SER A 98 -6.77 -18.09 -3.20
N ARG A 99 -5.84 -18.23 -4.16
CA ARG A 99 -6.09 -17.92 -5.57
C ARG A 99 -7.09 -18.90 -6.21
N VAL A 100 -6.93 -20.20 -5.95
CA VAL A 100 -7.86 -21.22 -6.46
C VAL A 100 -9.28 -20.96 -5.96
N LYS A 101 -9.46 -20.67 -4.67
CA LYS A 101 -10.79 -20.34 -4.12
C LYS A 101 -11.39 -19.07 -4.74
N ALA A 102 -10.56 -18.04 -4.98
CA ALA A 102 -11.02 -16.84 -5.67
C ALA A 102 -11.44 -17.16 -7.10
N ASP A 103 -10.67 -17.96 -7.84
CA ASP A 103 -10.98 -18.37 -9.21
C ASP A 103 -12.27 -19.21 -9.29
N GLU A 104 -12.52 -20.09 -8.32
CA GLU A 104 -13.76 -20.87 -8.23
C GLU A 104 -15.00 -19.98 -8.08
N VAL A 105 -14.92 -18.97 -7.19
CA VAL A 105 -16.02 -18.01 -7.02
C VAL A 105 -16.22 -17.18 -8.28
N LEU A 106 -15.15 -16.72 -8.91
CA LEU A 106 -15.21 -15.88 -10.12
C LEU A 106 -15.74 -16.65 -11.34
N LYS A 107 -15.48 -17.96 -11.44
CA LYS A 107 -16.05 -18.82 -12.52
C LYS A 107 -17.59 -18.83 -12.53
N ALA A 108 -18.21 -18.69 -11.36
CA ALA A 108 -19.68 -18.62 -11.25
C ALA A 108 -20.25 -17.26 -11.67
N MET A 109 -19.42 -16.25 -11.88
CA MET A 109 -19.79 -14.86 -12.20
C MET A 109 -19.00 -14.35 -13.42
N PRO A 110 -19.34 -14.77 -14.64
CA PRO A 110 -18.50 -14.55 -15.82
C PRO A 110 -18.31 -13.09 -16.20
N THR A 111 -19.31 -12.22 -16.02
CA THR A 111 -19.18 -10.78 -16.32
C THR A 111 -18.31 -10.09 -15.27
N LEU A 112 -18.54 -10.38 -14.00
CA LEU A 112 -17.71 -9.87 -12.91
C LEU A 112 -16.26 -10.33 -13.08
N ASN A 113 -16.04 -11.60 -13.43
CA ASN A 113 -14.71 -12.13 -13.72
C ASN A 113 -14.03 -11.36 -14.86
N LYS A 114 -14.69 -11.24 -16.02
CA LYS A 114 -14.18 -10.52 -17.18
C LYS A 114 -13.80 -9.07 -16.86
N CYS A 115 -14.63 -8.36 -16.10
CA CYS A 115 -14.47 -6.94 -15.81
C CYS A 115 -13.50 -6.66 -14.67
N LEU A 116 -13.46 -7.49 -13.62
CA LEU A 116 -12.84 -7.16 -12.34
C LEU A 116 -11.78 -8.15 -11.85
N GLU A 117 -11.54 -9.28 -12.53
CA GLU A 117 -10.60 -10.33 -12.08
C GLU A 117 -9.26 -9.78 -11.59
N LYS A 118 -8.61 -8.98 -12.43
CA LYS A 118 -7.28 -8.41 -12.11
C LYS A 118 -7.32 -7.52 -10.86
N SER A 119 -8.32 -6.65 -10.77
CA SER A 119 -8.49 -5.73 -9.63
C SER A 119 -8.83 -6.47 -8.35
N LEU A 120 -9.68 -7.49 -8.43
CA LEU A 120 -10.03 -8.35 -7.30
C LEU A 120 -8.82 -9.15 -6.78
N LYS A 121 -8.03 -9.71 -7.69
CA LYS A 121 -6.80 -10.43 -7.32
C LYS A 121 -5.78 -9.49 -6.67
N GLN A 122 -5.65 -8.25 -7.13
CA GLN A 122 -4.79 -7.25 -6.50
C GLN A 122 -5.27 -6.86 -5.09
N ASP A 123 -6.57 -6.59 -4.93
CA ASP A 123 -7.15 -6.26 -3.61
C ASP A 123 -7.06 -7.44 -2.64
N LEU A 124 -7.24 -8.68 -3.13
CA LEU A 124 -7.06 -9.91 -2.36
C LEU A 124 -5.63 -10.04 -1.84
N GLN A 125 -4.64 -9.78 -2.70
CA GLN A 125 -3.22 -9.84 -2.32
C GLN A 125 -2.88 -8.82 -1.24
N MET A 126 -3.31 -7.56 -1.39
CA MET A 126 -3.08 -6.53 -0.37
C MET A 126 -3.69 -6.90 0.99
N ARG A 127 -4.94 -7.37 1.00
CA ARG A 127 -5.62 -7.76 2.25
C ARG A 127 -4.97 -8.97 2.91
N ARG A 128 -4.54 -9.93 2.08
CA ARG A 128 -3.82 -11.10 2.56
C ARG A 128 -2.48 -10.72 3.19
N GLY A 129 -1.78 -9.75 2.63
CA GLY A 129 -0.57 -9.18 3.21
C GLY A 129 -0.81 -8.72 4.65
N ASN A 130 -1.84 -7.90 4.85
CA ASN A 130 -2.19 -7.37 6.17
C ASN A 130 -2.58 -8.44 7.19
N ILE A 131 -3.33 -9.47 6.75
CA ILE A 131 -3.74 -10.58 7.67
C ILE A 131 -2.53 -11.42 8.12
N LYS A 132 -1.54 -11.60 7.25
CA LYS A 132 -0.36 -12.43 7.55
C LYS A 132 0.78 -11.67 8.25
N GLU A 133 0.66 -10.36 8.38
CA GLU A 133 1.72 -9.50 8.91
C GLU A 133 2.14 -9.93 10.32
N ASP A 134 1.19 -10.04 11.25
CA ASP A 134 1.47 -10.44 12.63
C ASP A 134 2.13 -11.82 12.71
N LYS A 135 1.61 -12.80 11.96
CA LYS A 135 2.19 -14.15 11.88
C LYS A 135 3.63 -14.12 11.35
N ASN A 136 3.91 -13.29 10.38
CA ASN A 136 5.25 -13.13 9.81
C ASN A 136 6.22 -12.49 10.81
N LEU A 137 5.76 -11.51 11.57
CA LEU A 137 6.52 -10.89 12.64
C LEU A 137 6.84 -11.90 13.76
N ASP A 138 5.85 -12.70 14.20
CA ASP A 138 6.04 -13.76 15.18
C ASP A 138 7.08 -14.79 14.75
N LYS A 139 6.98 -15.25 13.50
CA LYS A 139 7.96 -16.18 12.92
C LYS A 139 9.38 -15.59 12.88
N THR A 140 9.47 -14.28 12.58
CA THR A 140 10.76 -13.59 12.58
C THR A 140 11.35 -13.47 13.99
N GLN A 141 10.53 -13.11 14.98
CA GLN A 141 10.96 -13.06 16.38
C GLN A 141 11.57 -14.39 16.84
N GLN A 142 10.86 -15.48 16.56
CA GLN A 142 11.33 -16.82 16.93
C GLN A 142 12.62 -17.19 16.21
N LYS A 143 12.69 -16.95 14.88
CA LYS A 143 13.84 -17.34 14.06
C LYS A 143 15.10 -16.54 14.37
N ARG A 144 14.96 -15.26 14.70
CA ARG A 144 16.10 -14.36 15.00
C ARG A 144 16.37 -14.19 16.49
N ASN A 145 15.50 -14.70 17.33
CA ASN A 145 15.55 -14.49 18.79
C ASN A 145 15.60 -12.99 19.16
N ILE A 146 14.72 -12.21 18.55
CA ILE A 146 14.53 -10.79 18.80
C ILE A 146 13.10 -10.51 19.23
N THR A 147 12.87 -9.38 19.92
CA THR A 147 11.53 -8.90 20.22
C THR A 147 11.14 -7.80 19.21
N ILE A 148 9.87 -7.79 18.77
CA ILE A 148 9.30 -6.74 17.94
C ILE A 148 8.07 -6.22 18.69
N ASP A 149 8.21 -5.06 19.35
CA ASP A 149 7.24 -4.58 20.32
C ASP A 149 6.13 -3.71 19.72
N SER A 150 6.53 -2.74 18.89
CA SER A 150 5.59 -1.73 18.37
C SER A 150 5.06 -2.14 17.01
N ARG A 151 4.06 -3.07 16.99
CA ARG A 151 3.46 -3.57 15.74
C ARG A 151 2.30 -2.70 15.32
N ASN A 152 2.38 -2.11 14.14
CA ASN A 152 1.31 -1.28 13.57
C ASN A 152 0.65 -0.29 14.57
N ALA A 153 1.41 0.10 15.62
CA ALA A 153 0.85 0.72 16.79
C ALA A 153 0.43 2.17 16.54
N GLN A 154 1.23 2.91 15.77
CA GLN A 154 1.01 4.34 15.60
C GLN A 154 1.44 4.86 14.23
N MET A 155 0.92 6.03 13.88
CA MET A 155 1.34 6.81 12.75
C MET A 155 2.51 7.71 13.15
N TYR A 156 3.64 7.56 12.46
CA TYR A 156 4.79 8.45 12.63
C TYR A 156 4.66 9.63 11.69
N GLU A 157 5.07 10.80 12.15
CA GLU A 157 5.15 12.01 11.35
C GLU A 157 6.49 12.72 11.60
N LYS A 158 7.10 13.24 10.53
CA LYS A 158 8.27 14.09 10.62
C LYS A 158 8.23 15.19 9.58
N GLU A 159 8.58 16.41 9.96
CA GLU A 159 8.71 17.53 9.06
C GLU A 159 9.95 17.37 8.19
N LEU A 160 9.78 17.47 6.87
CA LEU A 160 10.85 17.42 5.89
C LEU A 160 11.34 18.82 5.52
N TYR A 161 10.42 19.77 5.46
CA TYR A 161 10.70 21.11 4.97
C TYR A 161 9.66 22.10 5.47
N VAL A 162 10.12 23.33 5.75
CA VAL A 162 9.28 24.51 6.01
C VAL A 162 9.66 25.56 5.00
N ASP A 163 8.67 26.06 4.28
CA ASP A 163 8.85 27.17 3.36
C ASP A 163 9.32 28.43 4.11
N PRO A 164 10.36 29.14 3.64
CA PRO A 164 10.88 30.35 4.30
C PRO A 164 9.81 31.41 4.53
N ASP A 165 8.87 31.58 3.58
CA ASP A 165 7.77 32.53 3.68
C ASP A 165 6.57 31.98 4.49
N LYS A 166 6.73 30.79 5.08
CA LYS A 166 5.71 30.09 5.88
C LYS A 166 4.39 29.86 5.15
N GLN A 167 4.40 29.74 3.84
CA GLN A 167 3.21 29.44 3.05
C GLN A 167 2.81 27.98 3.22
N PHE A 168 3.78 27.07 3.23
CA PHE A 168 3.53 25.63 3.43
C PHE A 168 4.64 24.95 4.23
N ASN A 169 4.35 23.76 4.69
CA ASN A 169 5.35 22.80 5.17
C ASN A 169 5.08 21.40 4.60
N VAL A 170 6.16 20.63 4.47
CA VAL A 170 6.10 19.25 3.94
C VAL A 170 6.27 18.28 5.10
N ILE A 171 5.29 17.44 5.31
CA ILE A 171 5.24 16.45 6.37
C ILE A 171 5.31 15.05 5.76
N LEU A 172 6.28 14.26 6.20
CA LEU A 172 6.35 12.84 5.92
C LEU A 172 5.56 12.09 6.99
N ARG A 173 4.71 11.16 6.54
CA ARG A 173 3.89 10.32 7.40
C ARG A 173 4.09 8.84 7.04
N GLY A 174 4.09 7.96 8.02
CA GLY A 174 4.21 6.53 7.78
C GLY A 174 3.73 5.68 8.94
N LYS A 175 3.25 4.49 8.62
CA LYS A 175 2.91 3.45 9.58
C LYS A 175 3.87 2.29 9.35
N ILE A 176 4.56 1.88 10.41
CA ILE A 176 5.62 0.88 10.39
C ILE A 176 5.01 -0.45 10.86
N ASP A 177 5.34 -1.55 10.20
CA ASP A 177 4.79 -2.87 10.54
C ASP A 177 5.24 -3.34 11.91
N GLY A 178 6.49 -3.04 12.30
CA GLY A 178 7.01 -3.31 13.63
C GLY A 178 8.27 -2.51 13.93
N MET A 179 8.66 -2.47 15.19
CA MET A 179 9.88 -1.81 15.63
C MET A 179 10.37 -2.42 16.95
N ASN A 180 11.67 -2.37 17.17
CA ASN A 180 12.30 -2.61 18.46
C ASN A 180 13.38 -1.56 18.73
N ASP A 181 14.26 -1.81 19.71
CA ASP A 181 15.31 -0.85 20.05
C ASP A 181 16.33 -0.64 18.92
N GLU A 182 16.58 -1.64 18.09
CA GLU A 182 17.58 -1.61 17.03
C GLU A 182 17.00 -1.31 15.66
N TYR A 183 15.85 -1.93 15.30
CA TYR A 183 15.33 -1.93 13.95
C TYR A 183 13.97 -1.25 13.81
N VAL A 184 13.73 -0.63 12.65
CA VAL A 184 12.40 -0.56 12.06
C VAL A 184 12.17 -1.83 11.24
N VAL A 185 10.98 -2.41 11.30
CA VAL A 185 10.67 -3.69 10.66
C VAL A 185 9.59 -3.49 9.61
N GLU A 186 9.84 -3.99 8.41
CA GLU A 186 8.89 -3.96 7.30
C GLU A 186 8.72 -5.36 6.73
N THR A 187 7.48 -5.80 6.52
CA THR A 187 7.14 -7.12 5.99
C THR A 187 6.55 -7.03 4.59
N LYS A 188 6.98 -7.93 3.71
CA LYS A 188 6.48 -8.04 2.33
C LYS A 188 5.99 -9.44 2.05
N ASN A 189 4.69 -9.60 1.84
CA ASN A 189 4.10 -10.85 1.37
C ASN A 189 4.22 -10.92 -0.16
N ARG A 190 5.14 -11.78 -0.64
CA ARG A 190 5.38 -12.00 -2.06
C ARG A 190 4.31 -12.93 -2.64
N THR A 191 4.01 -12.76 -3.91
CA THR A 191 2.96 -13.52 -4.59
C THR A 191 3.48 -14.61 -5.53
N LYS A 192 4.76 -14.58 -5.86
CA LYS A 192 5.37 -15.51 -6.83
C LYS A 192 6.63 -16.19 -6.30
N ARG A 193 7.51 -15.44 -5.64
CA ARG A 193 8.80 -15.92 -5.11
C ARG A 193 9.39 -14.90 -4.15
N LEU A 194 10.34 -15.30 -3.32
CA LEU A 194 11.24 -14.39 -2.63
C LEU A 194 12.18 -13.71 -3.63
N PHE A 195 12.53 -12.45 -3.37
CA PHE A 195 13.50 -11.71 -4.20
C PHE A 195 14.92 -11.94 -3.69
N ASN A 196 15.07 -12.22 -2.39
CA ASN A 196 16.35 -12.36 -1.69
C ASN A 196 17.24 -11.12 -1.74
N MET A 197 16.66 -9.99 -2.12
CA MET A 197 17.28 -8.67 -2.16
C MET A 197 16.23 -7.61 -1.93
N ILE A 198 16.62 -6.45 -1.45
CA ILE A 198 15.71 -5.33 -1.26
C ILE A 198 15.67 -4.51 -2.55
N PRO A 199 14.53 -4.42 -3.25
CA PRO A 199 14.40 -3.56 -4.43
C PRO A 199 14.52 -2.07 -4.05
N ASP A 200 15.03 -1.24 -4.96
CA ASP A 200 15.24 0.19 -4.66
C ASP A 200 13.95 0.92 -4.26
N TYR A 201 12.80 0.56 -4.84
CA TYR A 201 11.53 1.14 -4.44
C TYR A 201 11.12 0.79 -2.99
N GLU A 202 11.62 -0.31 -2.42
CA GLU A 202 11.42 -0.66 -1.01
C GLU A 202 12.48 -0.01 -0.11
N LYS A 203 13.71 0.18 -0.61
CA LYS A 203 14.74 0.95 0.11
C LYS A 203 14.30 2.38 0.39
N VAL A 204 13.57 3.03 -0.54
CA VAL A 204 12.99 4.37 -0.33
C VAL A 204 12.09 4.37 0.91
N GLN A 205 11.23 3.37 1.05
CA GLN A 205 10.32 3.24 2.19
C GLN A 205 11.08 2.98 3.50
N LEU A 206 12.08 2.10 3.48
CA LEU A 206 12.90 1.79 4.66
C LEU A 206 13.68 3.02 5.15
N ASN A 207 14.34 3.75 4.24
CA ASN A 207 15.03 5.00 4.60
C ASN A 207 14.05 6.04 5.16
N ALA A 208 12.86 6.16 4.60
CA ALA A 208 11.83 7.06 5.12
C ALA A 208 11.43 6.69 6.56
N TYR A 209 11.28 5.42 6.85
CA TYR A 209 10.95 4.94 8.19
C TYR A 209 12.08 5.17 9.19
N MET A 210 13.31 4.84 8.81
CA MET A 210 14.49 5.12 9.65
C MET A 210 14.67 6.62 9.90
N PHE A 211 14.49 7.44 8.86
CA PHE A 211 14.51 8.89 9.01
C PHE A 211 13.46 9.40 10.00
N MET A 212 12.20 8.91 9.92
CA MET A 212 11.13 9.36 10.82
C MET A 212 11.37 8.96 12.26
N THR A 213 11.90 7.76 12.50
CA THR A 213 12.08 7.20 13.85
C THR A 213 13.44 7.53 14.48
N GLY A 214 14.41 7.97 13.69
CA GLY A 214 15.79 8.15 14.12
C GLY A 214 16.56 6.83 14.30
N LYS A 215 16.03 5.72 13.78
CA LYS A 215 16.74 4.44 13.75
C LYS A 215 17.73 4.42 12.59
N GLU A 216 18.84 3.72 12.78
CA GLU A 216 19.89 3.58 11.76
C GLU A 216 19.79 2.26 10.99
N LYS A 217 18.96 1.32 11.47
CA LYS A 217 18.81 0.01 10.86
C LYS A 217 17.34 -0.34 10.59
N ALA A 218 17.11 -1.06 9.51
CA ALA A 218 15.86 -1.66 9.17
C ALA A 218 16.00 -3.18 9.02
N LEU A 219 14.98 -3.93 9.40
CA LEU A 219 14.83 -5.34 9.11
C LEU A 219 13.75 -5.52 8.07
N HIS A 220 14.15 -5.84 6.84
CA HIS A 220 13.25 -6.15 5.74
C HIS A 220 12.95 -7.64 5.72
N ILE A 221 11.68 -8.00 5.80
CA ILE A 221 11.20 -9.38 5.86
C ILE A 221 10.41 -9.69 4.60
N GLU A 222 10.79 -10.72 3.88
CA GLU A 222 10.02 -11.26 2.76
C GLU A 222 9.41 -12.60 3.13
N CYS A 223 8.14 -12.81 2.78
CA CYS A 223 7.44 -14.08 2.98
C CYS A 223 6.77 -14.53 1.68
N TYR A 224 6.93 -15.79 1.34
CA TYR A 224 6.25 -16.46 0.24
C TYR A 224 5.88 -17.89 0.67
N ASN A 225 4.59 -18.18 0.75
CA ASN A 225 4.07 -19.42 1.37
C ASN A 225 4.65 -19.62 2.79
N GLU A 226 5.38 -20.72 3.00
CA GLU A 226 6.05 -21.01 4.28
C GLU A 226 7.50 -20.51 4.32
N ASP A 227 8.03 -20.06 3.18
CA ASP A 227 9.39 -19.54 3.11
C ASP A 227 9.45 -18.10 3.61
N GLN A 228 10.51 -17.79 4.32
CA GLN A 228 10.79 -16.46 4.84
C GLN A 228 12.28 -16.14 4.75
N ASN A 229 12.58 -14.99 4.22
CA ASN A 229 13.90 -14.38 4.23
C ASN A 229 13.86 -13.03 4.96
N SER A 230 14.94 -12.66 5.63
CA SER A 230 15.06 -11.36 6.27
C SER A 230 16.45 -10.78 6.04
N VAL A 231 16.50 -9.52 5.63
CA VAL A 231 17.72 -8.79 5.29
C VAL A 231 17.79 -7.54 6.16
N GLU A 232 18.93 -7.32 6.79
CA GLU A 232 19.24 -6.07 7.47
C GLU A 232 19.67 -5.03 6.45
N TYR A 233 19.26 -3.78 6.71
CA TYR A 233 19.55 -2.66 5.84
C TYR A 233 19.88 -1.44 6.70
N ASP A 234 21.07 -0.89 6.50
CA ASP A 234 21.52 0.32 7.20
C ASP A 234 20.97 1.57 6.51
N PHE A 235 20.77 2.65 7.27
CA PHE A 235 20.34 3.93 6.72
C PHE A 235 21.36 4.46 5.72
N ASP A 236 20.96 4.54 4.47
CA ASP A 236 21.77 5.08 3.38
C ASP A 236 21.52 6.58 3.24
N LYS A 237 22.37 7.37 3.87
CA LYS A 237 22.25 8.83 3.87
C LYS A 237 22.32 9.43 2.46
N LEU A 238 23.24 8.95 1.61
CA LEU A 238 23.39 9.50 0.26
C LEU A 238 22.16 9.20 -0.60
N PHE A 239 21.67 7.98 -0.54
CA PHE A 239 20.44 7.58 -1.21
C PHE A 239 19.22 8.37 -0.69
N TRP A 240 19.16 8.62 0.63
CA TRP A 240 18.08 9.41 1.22
C TRP A 240 18.15 10.89 0.82
N ASP A 241 19.33 11.48 0.78
CA ASP A 241 19.52 12.87 0.34
C ASP A 241 19.09 13.05 -1.14
N ASP A 242 19.39 12.09 -2.02
CA ASP A 242 18.87 12.07 -3.41
C ASP A 242 17.33 11.95 -3.43
N CYS A 243 16.76 11.08 -2.60
CA CYS A 243 15.31 10.98 -2.46
C CYS A 243 14.68 12.30 -1.99
N LEU A 244 15.27 12.98 -1.00
CA LEU A 244 14.78 14.28 -0.51
C LEU A 244 14.81 15.34 -1.61
N SER A 245 15.89 15.40 -2.39
CA SER A 245 15.98 16.33 -3.53
C SER A 245 14.83 16.10 -4.52
N LYS A 246 14.58 14.84 -4.89
CA LYS A 246 13.47 14.46 -5.80
C LYS A 246 12.10 14.75 -5.20
N ILE A 247 11.92 14.53 -3.90
CA ILE A 247 10.69 14.87 -3.18
C ILE A 247 10.44 16.38 -3.26
N MET A 248 11.45 17.21 -3.03
CA MET A 248 11.28 18.67 -3.09
C MET A 248 11.01 19.15 -4.51
N SER A 249 11.66 18.59 -5.54
CA SER A 249 11.31 18.88 -6.95
C SER A 249 9.86 18.54 -7.24
N PHE A 250 9.40 17.36 -6.83
CA PHE A 250 8.00 16.94 -6.98
C PHE A 250 7.02 17.93 -6.32
N VAL A 251 7.30 18.33 -5.09
CA VAL A 251 6.45 19.26 -4.34
C VAL A 251 6.37 20.61 -5.09
N ASN A 252 7.51 21.15 -5.51
CA ASN A 252 7.56 22.43 -6.21
C ASN A 252 6.88 22.37 -7.59
N GLU A 253 7.12 21.33 -8.37
CA GLU A 253 6.62 21.20 -9.73
C GLU A 253 5.12 20.87 -9.79
N HIS A 254 4.63 20.06 -8.84
CA HIS A 254 3.30 19.47 -8.95
C HIS A 254 2.31 19.88 -7.87
N ILE A 255 2.76 20.41 -6.73
CA ILE A 255 1.88 20.66 -5.58
C ILE A 255 1.76 22.16 -5.28
N VAL A 256 2.88 22.88 -5.21
CA VAL A 256 2.89 24.31 -4.78
C VAL A 256 1.99 25.19 -5.64
N GLY A 257 1.96 25.00 -6.95
CA GLY A 257 1.09 25.77 -7.86
C GLY A 257 -0.42 25.63 -7.58
N HIS A 258 -0.84 24.69 -6.74
CA HIS A 258 -2.23 24.51 -6.33
C HIS A 258 -2.55 25.13 -4.96
N ILE A 259 -1.56 25.65 -4.24
CA ILE A 259 -1.74 26.34 -2.95
C ILE A 259 -2.22 27.77 -3.23
N LYS A 260 -3.34 28.16 -2.64
CA LYS A 260 -3.94 29.48 -2.77
C LYS A 260 -3.55 30.37 -1.60
#